data_5830043bfa984017a78f66f50dc7b0d2
#
_entry.id   5830043bfa984017a78f66f50dc7b0d2
#
_cell.length_a   1.000
_cell.length_b   1.000
_cell.length_c   1.000
_cell.angle_alpha   90.00
_cell.angle_beta   90.00
_cell.angle_gamma   90.00
#
_symmetry.space_group_name_H-M   'P 1'
#
loop_
_entity.id
_entity.type
_entity.pdbx_description
1 polymer ?
#
loop_
_entity_poly.entity_id
_entity_poly.type
_entity_poly.pdbx_seq_one_letter_code
_entity_poly.pdbx_strand_id
1 'polypeptide(L)'
;PELIAMGGELKNTFCLLKDGQAIVSQHIGDLENAMTYVDYKKNIKLYQNIFQHESEKIVIDKHPEYLSSKLGREWSEENSIQLDHVQHHHAHVASCLAENGWSLSADKVLGVALDGLGFGEDDTLWGGEFLLADYLECERVATFKPVAMLGGAKAIYEPWRNTYAHLIAEMGWVELKINYEELELVKYFETQALETYNAMLKNKQNAPIASSCGRLFDAAA
;
A
#
# COMPACT_ATOMS: atom_id res chain seq x y z
N PRO A 1 27.86 2.17 0.42
CA PRO A 1 27.40 1.56 1.67
C PRO A 1 26.62 0.28 1.38
N GLU A 2 26.72 -0.70 2.26
CA GLU A 2 25.87 -1.87 2.26
C GLU A 2 24.54 -1.53 2.92
N LEU A 3 23.42 -1.87 2.27
CA LEU A 3 22.11 -1.62 2.84
C LEU A 3 21.17 -2.82 2.67
N ILE A 4 20.18 -2.89 3.56
CA ILE A 4 19.06 -3.81 3.44
C ILE A 4 17.76 -3.02 3.29
N ALA A 5 16.95 -3.37 2.27
CA ALA A 5 15.57 -2.94 2.13
C ALA A 5 14.65 -4.05 2.59
N MET A 6 13.78 -3.74 3.57
CA MET A 6 12.98 -4.74 4.29
C MET A 6 11.73 -5.21 3.53
N GLY A 7 11.33 -4.50 2.46
CA GLY A 7 10.13 -4.82 1.68
C GLY A 7 8.82 -4.44 2.37
N GLY A 8 7.71 -4.75 1.71
CA GLY A 8 6.35 -4.51 2.22
C GLY A 8 5.85 -5.64 3.14
N GLU A 9 4.54 -5.66 3.41
CA GLU A 9 3.90 -6.68 4.27
C GLU A 9 3.44 -7.90 3.49
N LEU A 10 2.76 -7.66 2.36
CA LEU A 10 2.20 -8.71 1.52
C LEU A 10 3.15 -9.06 0.38
N LYS A 11 3.19 -10.34 0.00
CA LYS A 11 4.07 -10.85 -1.06
C LYS A 11 5.52 -10.41 -0.87
N ASN A 12 5.96 -10.36 0.38
CA ASN A 12 7.25 -9.79 0.78
C ASN A 12 8.42 -10.39 0.00
N THR A 13 9.36 -9.51 -0.33
CA THR A 13 10.75 -9.78 -0.66
C THR A 13 11.61 -8.73 0.05
N PHE A 14 12.81 -9.11 0.47
CA PHE A 14 13.81 -8.13 0.91
C PHE A 14 14.93 -8.02 -0.12
N CYS A 15 15.71 -6.97 -0.05
CA CYS A 15 16.85 -6.76 -0.95
C CYS A 15 18.09 -6.32 -0.16
N LEU A 16 19.20 -6.96 -0.47
CA LEU A 16 20.54 -6.52 -0.01
C LEU A 16 21.23 -5.76 -1.14
N LEU A 17 21.76 -4.58 -0.85
CA LEU A 17 22.65 -3.86 -1.77
C LEU A 17 24.09 -4.02 -1.28
N LYS A 18 24.95 -4.60 -2.12
CA LYS A 18 26.37 -4.81 -1.87
C LYS A 18 27.18 -4.64 -3.15
N ASP A 19 28.27 -3.91 -3.11
CA ASP A 19 29.19 -3.72 -4.22
C ASP A 19 28.50 -3.29 -5.54
N GLY A 20 27.45 -2.45 -5.42
CA GLY A 20 26.65 -1.98 -6.56
C GLY A 20 25.67 -3.02 -7.12
N GLN A 21 25.50 -4.15 -6.47
CA GLN A 21 24.57 -5.20 -6.86
C GLN A 21 23.36 -5.25 -5.91
N ALA A 22 22.15 -5.29 -6.48
CA ALA A 22 20.93 -5.53 -5.76
C ALA A 22 20.61 -7.03 -5.75
N ILE A 23 20.67 -7.63 -4.57
CA ILE A 23 20.42 -9.05 -4.33
C ILE A 23 19.01 -9.18 -3.73
N VAL A 24 18.03 -9.46 -4.58
CA VAL A 24 16.62 -9.64 -4.17
C VAL A 24 16.42 -11.06 -3.66
N SER A 25 15.72 -11.20 -2.53
CA SER A 25 15.36 -12.51 -2.01
C SER A 25 14.37 -13.25 -2.91
N GLN A 26 14.22 -14.56 -2.69
CA GLN A 26 13.03 -15.26 -3.17
C GLN A 26 11.75 -14.63 -2.57
N HIS A 27 10.61 -14.95 -3.19
CA HIS A 27 9.32 -14.61 -2.62
C HIS A 27 9.16 -15.26 -1.22
N ILE A 28 8.96 -14.43 -0.20
CA ILE A 28 8.77 -14.88 1.19
C ILE A 28 7.29 -15.12 1.46
N GLY A 29 6.43 -14.21 1.04
CA GLY A 29 4.98 -14.25 1.24
C GLY A 29 4.46 -13.20 2.21
N ASP A 30 3.28 -13.43 2.76
CA ASP A 30 2.58 -12.46 3.60
C ASP A 30 3.06 -12.57 5.05
N LEU A 31 3.66 -11.49 5.56
CA LEU A 31 4.29 -11.47 6.88
C LEU A 31 3.30 -11.53 8.05
N GLU A 32 2.01 -11.25 7.79
CA GLU A 32 0.93 -11.44 8.78
C GLU A 32 0.84 -12.91 9.25
N ASN A 33 1.31 -13.85 8.44
CA ASN A 33 1.42 -15.24 8.83
C ASN A 33 2.66 -15.45 9.71
N ALA A 34 2.47 -15.95 10.94
CA ALA A 34 3.55 -16.10 11.91
C ALA A 34 4.70 -17.00 11.42
N MET A 35 4.41 -18.06 10.65
CA MET A 35 5.45 -18.95 10.11
C MET A 35 6.24 -18.25 9.01
N THR A 36 5.55 -17.51 8.13
CA THR A 36 6.18 -16.70 7.08
C THR A 36 7.10 -15.64 7.71
N TYR A 37 6.67 -14.99 8.78
CA TYR A 37 7.49 -14.01 9.49
C TYR A 37 8.74 -14.63 10.14
N VAL A 38 8.63 -15.83 10.69
CA VAL A 38 9.79 -16.58 11.20
C VAL A 38 10.77 -16.91 10.06
N ASP A 39 10.26 -17.37 8.92
CA ASP A 39 11.08 -17.69 7.76
C ASP A 39 11.70 -16.44 7.13
N TYR A 40 11.00 -15.32 7.11
CA TYR A 40 11.55 -14.01 6.71
C TYR A 40 12.82 -13.67 7.48
N LYS A 41 12.77 -13.70 8.82
CA LYS A 41 13.94 -13.43 9.66
C LYS A 41 15.09 -14.42 9.45
N LYS A 42 14.78 -15.69 9.25
CA LYS A 42 15.81 -16.72 8.95
C LYS A 42 16.46 -16.47 7.60
N ASN A 43 15.66 -16.15 6.58
CA ASN A 43 16.18 -15.90 5.24
C ASN A 43 17.05 -14.65 5.18
N ILE A 44 16.69 -13.56 5.86
CA ILE A 44 17.58 -12.39 5.93
C ILE A 44 18.94 -12.78 6.51
N LYS A 45 18.98 -13.47 7.64
CA LYS A 45 20.24 -13.94 8.25
C LYS A 45 21.01 -14.88 7.32
N LEU A 46 20.32 -15.76 6.61
CA LEU A 46 20.95 -16.67 5.65
C LEU A 46 21.61 -15.90 4.51
N TYR A 47 20.89 -14.94 3.92
CA TYR A 47 21.44 -14.12 2.83
C TYR A 47 22.61 -13.24 3.30
N GLN A 48 22.49 -12.62 4.47
CA GLN A 48 23.60 -11.87 5.06
C GLN A 48 24.86 -12.75 5.21
N ASN A 49 24.72 -13.97 5.67
CA ASN A 49 25.83 -14.91 5.81
C ASN A 49 26.40 -15.36 4.46
N ILE A 50 25.56 -15.72 3.49
CA ILE A 50 26.01 -16.19 2.16
C ILE A 50 26.78 -15.08 1.44
N PHE A 51 26.25 -13.86 1.48
CA PHE A 51 26.83 -12.72 0.78
C PHE A 51 27.81 -11.91 1.63
N GLN A 52 28.08 -12.35 2.87
CA GLN A 52 28.96 -11.62 3.82
C GLN A 52 28.56 -10.14 3.92
N HIS A 53 27.24 -9.90 4.07
CA HIS A 53 26.62 -8.57 4.07
C HIS A 53 26.54 -8.01 5.49
N GLU A 54 27.10 -6.82 5.70
CA GLU A 54 27.03 -6.07 6.96
C GLU A 54 26.28 -4.76 6.72
N SER A 55 25.00 -4.73 7.10
CA SER A 55 24.14 -3.58 6.82
C SER A 55 24.60 -2.33 7.58
N GLU A 56 24.99 -1.30 6.84
CA GLU A 56 25.27 0.05 7.36
C GLU A 56 24.02 0.91 7.39
N LYS A 57 22.99 0.53 6.60
CA LYS A 57 21.73 1.22 6.46
C LYS A 57 20.57 0.23 6.33
N ILE A 58 19.45 0.54 6.97
CA ILE A 58 18.18 -0.18 6.84
C ILE A 58 17.16 0.73 6.17
N VAL A 59 16.44 0.21 5.17
CA VAL A 59 15.37 0.94 4.45
C VAL A 59 14.06 0.22 4.70
N ILE A 60 13.06 0.96 5.18
CA ILE A 60 11.72 0.44 5.49
C ILE A 60 10.63 1.24 4.78
N ASP A 61 9.47 0.60 4.61
CA ASP A 61 8.24 1.28 4.21
C ASP A 61 7.79 2.29 5.29
N LYS A 62 7.20 3.40 4.87
CA LYS A 62 6.61 4.40 5.80
C LYS A 62 5.43 3.84 6.59
N HIS A 63 4.83 2.73 6.16
CA HIS A 63 3.69 2.13 6.87
C HIS A 63 4.09 1.73 8.30
N PRO A 64 3.45 2.32 9.35
CA PRO A 64 3.91 2.15 10.72
C PRO A 64 3.71 0.73 11.25
N GLU A 65 2.70 0.02 10.75
CA GLU A 65 2.27 -1.27 11.29
C GLU A 65 2.87 -2.48 10.57
N TYR A 66 3.52 -2.32 9.41
CA TYR A 66 4.15 -3.45 8.72
C TYR A 66 5.19 -4.15 9.60
N LEU A 67 5.12 -5.47 9.68
CA LEU A 67 6.06 -6.27 10.46
C LEU A 67 7.50 -6.14 9.93
N SER A 68 7.66 -5.98 8.63
CA SER A 68 8.95 -5.64 8.01
C SER A 68 9.50 -4.30 8.53
N SER A 69 8.66 -3.28 8.61
CA SER A 69 9.03 -1.95 9.11
C SER A 69 9.33 -1.97 10.61
N LYS A 70 8.55 -2.72 11.41
CA LYS A 70 8.79 -2.89 12.85
C LYS A 70 10.14 -3.57 13.10
N LEU A 71 10.42 -4.66 12.41
CA LEU A 71 11.69 -5.36 12.52
C LEU A 71 12.88 -4.48 12.12
N GLY A 72 12.73 -3.69 11.04
CA GLY A 72 13.78 -2.77 10.59
C GLY A 72 14.07 -1.67 11.62
N ARG A 73 13.05 -1.14 12.31
CA ARG A 73 13.20 -0.19 13.41
C ARG A 73 13.92 -0.81 14.61
N GLU A 74 13.48 -2.00 15.05
CA GLU A 74 14.12 -2.74 16.13
C GLU A 74 15.61 -2.95 15.86
N TRP A 75 15.96 -3.42 14.67
CA TRP A 75 17.36 -3.67 14.30
C TRP A 75 18.19 -2.38 14.20
N SER A 76 17.60 -1.30 13.69
CA SER A 76 18.25 0.01 13.66
C SER A 76 18.62 0.48 15.07
N GLU A 77 17.69 0.39 16.01
CA GLU A 77 17.88 0.79 17.40
C GLU A 77 18.89 -0.09 18.12
N GLU A 78 18.76 -1.43 18.03
CA GLU A 78 19.63 -2.39 18.71
C GLU A 78 21.09 -2.30 18.26
N ASN A 79 21.31 -2.01 16.97
CA ASN A 79 22.65 -2.04 16.37
C ASN A 79 23.17 -0.65 15.99
N SER A 80 22.43 0.42 16.28
CA SER A 80 22.78 1.80 15.92
C SER A 80 23.03 1.98 14.41
N ILE A 81 22.23 1.30 13.58
CA ILE A 81 22.29 1.35 12.12
C ILE A 81 21.39 2.47 11.62
N GLN A 82 21.83 3.23 10.60
CA GLN A 82 21.02 4.27 9.99
C GLN A 82 19.72 3.71 9.43
N LEU A 83 18.57 4.39 9.70
CA LEU A 83 17.25 4.02 9.22
C LEU A 83 16.70 5.07 8.25
N ASP A 84 16.27 4.63 7.07
CA ASP A 84 15.56 5.46 6.10
C ASP A 84 14.15 4.92 5.87
N HIS A 85 13.22 5.83 5.60
CA HIS A 85 11.81 5.52 5.33
C HIS A 85 11.48 5.89 3.88
N VAL A 86 10.86 4.96 3.15
CA VAL A 86 10.46 5.17 1.75
C VAL A 86 8.94 5.09 1.62
N GLN A 87 8.38 6.01 0.84
CA GLN A 87 6.97 6.00 0.50
C GLN A 87 6.67 4.83 -0.47
N HIS A 88 5.64 4.05 -0.15
CA HIS A 88 5.29 2.80 -0.84
C HIS A 88 5.20 2.95 -2.37
N HIS A 89 4.39 3.89 -2.83
CA HIS A 89 4.15 4.09 -4.27
C HIS A 89 5.35 4.73 -4.99
N HIS A 90 6.18 5.51 -4.27
CA HIS A 90 7.47 5.95 -4.79
C HIS A 90 8.40 4.76 -5.04
N ALA A 91 8.44 3.79 -4.13
CA ALA A 91 9.22 2.56 -4.32
C ALA A 91 8.75 1.78 -5.56
N HIS A 92 7.43 1.70 -5.83
CA HIS A 92 6.90 1.11 -7.05
C HIS A 92 7.38 1.84 -8.32
N VAL A 93 7.32 3.17 -8.34
CA VAL A 93 7.80 3.97 -9.49
C VAL A 93 9.31 3.79 -9.66
N ALA A 94 10.09 3.90 -8.58
CA ALA A 94 11.54 3.76 -8.61
C ALA A 94 11.99 2.36 -9.08
N SER A 95 11.29 1.29 -8.68
CA SER A 95 11.58 -0.07 -9.16
C SER A 95 11.33 -0.21 -10.65
N CYS A 96 10.25 0.37 -11.16
CA CYS A 96 9.94 0.39 -12.58
C CYS A 96 11.00 1.16 -13.39
N LEU A 97 11.47 2.30 -12.87
CA LEU A 97 12.55 3.07 -13.48
C LEU A 97 13.85 2.23 -13.54
N ALA A 98 14.18 1.53 -12.45
CA ALA A 98 15.38 0.71 -12.36
C ALA A 98 15.34 -0.48 -13.33
N GLU A 99 14.21 -1.19 -13.40
CA GLU A 99 14.02 -2.31 -14.34
C GLU A 99 14.16 -1.89 -15.79
N ASN A 100 13.76 -0.66 -16.13
CA ASN A 100 13.86 -0.11 -17.48
C ASN A 100 15.17 0.64 -17.75
N GLY A 101 16.11 0.62 -16.82
CA GLY A 101 17.42 1.25 -17.00
C GLY A 101 17.35 2.78 -17.12
N TRP A 102 16.35 3.43 -16.49
CA TRP A 102 16.21 4.88 -16.49
C TRP A 102 17.41 5.52 -15.81
N SER A 103 17.98 6.56 -16.43
CA SER A 103 19.19 7.18 -15.88
C SER A 103 18.89 7.91 -14.55
N LEU A 104 19.84 7.83 -13.60
CA LEU A 104 19.80 8.63 -12.37
C LEU A 104 19.83 10.14 -12.60
N SER A 105 20.32 10.60 -13.76
CA SER A 105 20.41 12.00 -14.16
C SER A 105 19.31 12.43 -15.12
N ALA A 106 18.33 11.55 -15.42
CA ALA A 106 17.22 11.88 -16.29
C ALA A 106 16.16 12.70 -15.54
N ASP A 107 15.30 13.37 -16.33
CA ASP A 107 14.19 14.14 -15.80
C ASP A 107 13.17 13.23 -15.06
N LYS A 108 12.38 13.85 -14.16
CA LYS A 108 11.25 13.20 -13.49
C LYS A 108 10.25 12.65 -14.50
N VAL A 109 9.66 11.53 -14.16
CA VAL A 109 8.59 10.89 -14.93
C VAL A 109 7.25 11.07 -14.24
N LEU A 110 6.16 10.97 -15.00
CA LEU A 110 4.84 10.77 -14.45
C LEU A 110 4.64 9.26 -14.17
N GLY A 111 4.80 8.87 -12.91
CA GLY A 111 4.48 7.53 -12.43
C GLY A 111 2.98 7.40 -12.17
N VAL A 112 2.39 6.29 -12.64
CA VAL A 112 1.00 5.92 -12.31
C VAL A 112 1.05 4.68 -11.45
N ALA A 113 0.78 4.85 -10.15
CA ALA A 113 0.80 3.78 -9.17
C ALA A 113 -0.63 3.31 -8.87
N LEU A 114 -0.97 2.12 -9.37
CA LEU A 114 -2.28 1.49 -9.17
C LEU A 114 -2.11 0.30 -8.23
N ASP A 115 -2.67 0.44 -7.03
CA ASP A 115 -2.49 -0.50 -5.94
C ASP A 115 -3.81 -0.81 -5.21
N GLY A 116 -3.77 -1.84 -4.40
CA GLY A 116 -4.85 -2.19 -3.49
C GLY A 116 -4.95 -1.21 -2.34
N LEU A 117 -3.91 -1.10 -1.53
CA LEU A 117 -3.82 -0.19 -0.39
C LEU A 117 -2.36 0.04 -0.02
N GLY A 118 -1.94 1.29 -0.01
CA GLY A 118 -0.66 1.75 0.53
C GLY A 118 -0.87 2.87 1.54
N PHE A 119 0.10 3.11 2.39
CA PHE A 119 0.06 4.17 3.38
C PHE A 119 0.40 5.52 2.73
N GLY A 120 -0.52 6.49 2.83
CA GLY A 120 -0.33 7.85 2.35
C GLY A 120 0.38 8.74 3.35
N GLU A 121 1.03 9.79 2.86
CA GLU A 121 1.71 10.78 3.71
C GLU A 121 0.72 11.75 4.40
N ASP A 122 -0.54 11.71 3.99
CA ASP A 122 -1.64 12.53 4.48
C ASP A 122 -2.60 11.76 5.40
N ASP A 123 -2.14 10.64 5.97
CA ASP A 123 -2.92 9.73 6.81
C ASP A 123 -4.15 9.13 6.08
N THR A 124 -4.17 9.15 4.75
CA THR A 124 -5.16 8.45 3.93
C THR A 124 -4.59 7.17 3.34
N LEU A 125 -5.45 6.31 2.81
CA LEU A 125 -5.04 5.11 2.10
C LEU A 125 -4.89 5.44 0.61
N TRP A 126 -3.67 5.25 0.09
CA TRP A 126 -3.36 5.48 -1.31
C TRP A 126 -3.48 4.20 -2.13
N GLY A 127 -3.61 4.33 -3.46
CA GLY A 127 -3.65 3.20 -4.39
C GLY A 127 -4.15 3.55 -5.78
N GLY A 128 -4.31 4.84 -6.09
CA GLY A 128 -4.65 5.35 -7.42
C GLY A 128 -3.98 6.68 -7.64
N GLU A 129 -2.61 6.68 -7.67
CA GLU A 129 -1.81 7.89 -7.55
C GLU A 129 -1.08 8.23 -8.84
N PHE A 130 -0.99 9.52 -9.12
CA PHE A 130 -0.19 10.09 -10.19
C PHE A 130 0.96 10.87 -9.55
N LEU A 131 2.18 10.41 -9.76
CA LEU A 131 3.37 10.84 -9.07
C LEU A 131 4.38 11.43 -10.06
N LEU A 132 4.76 12.68 -9.88
CA LEU A 132 5.92 13.24 -10.57
C LEU A 132 7.17 12.85 -9.78
N ALA A 133 7.93 11.88 -10.29
CA ALA A 133 8.98 11.24 -9.52
C ALA A 133 10.25 10.96 -10.32
N ASP A 134 11.37 10.90 -9.62
CA ASP A 134 12.62 10.28 -10.00
C ASP A 134 13.05 9.29 -8.90
N TYR A 135 14.31 8.88 -8.85
CA TYR A 135 14.80 7.97 -7.80
C TYR A 135 14.90 8.61 -6.40
N LEU A 136 14.96 9.94 -6.31
CA LEU A 136 15.24 10.68 -5.08
C LEU A 136 14.01 11.38 -4.54
N GLU A 137 13.15 11.88 -5.42
CA GLU A 137 12.03 12.74 -5.08
C GLU A 137 10.73 12.22 -5.70
N CYS A 138 9.64 12.47 -4.98
CA CYS A 138 8.31 12.08 -5.39
C CYS A 138 7.29 13.14 -4.95
N GLU A 139 6.51 13.65 -5.90
CA GLU A 139 5.43 14.59 -5.66
C GLU A 139 4.11 14.01 -6.18
N ARG A 140 3.10 13.95 -5.34
CA ARG A 140 1.74 13.54 -5.72
C ARG A 140 1.04 14.66 -6.47
N VAL A 141 0.85 14.54 -7.77
CA VAL A 141 0.25 15.58 -8.63
C VAL A 141 -1.25 15.35 -8.86
N ALA A 142 -1.72 14.12 -8.79
CA ALA A 142 -3.14 13.78 -8.89
C ALA A 142 -3.43 12.43 -8.22
N THR A 143 -4.73 12.16 -8.02
CA THR A 143 -5.20 10.90 -7.45
C THR A 143 -6.59 10.55 -7.99
N PHE A 144 -6.99 9.29 -7.90
CA PHE A 144 -8.39 8.94 -8.05
C PHE A 144 -9.22 9.60 -6.96
N LYS A 145 -10.52 9.86 -7.25
CA LYS A 145 -11.43 10.42 -6.25
C LYS A 145 -11.41 9.57 -4.98
N PRO A 146 -11.01 10.15 -3.84
CA PRO A 146 -10.99 9.39 -2.59
C PRO A 146 -12.41 9.08 -2.11
N VAL A 147 -12.65 7.81 -1.75
CA VAL A 147 -13.93 7.31 -1.24
C VAL A 147 -13.70 6.55 0.06
N ALA A 148 -14.70 6.56 0.94
CA ALA A 148 -14.61 5.89 2.23
C ALA A 148 -14.69 4.36 2.09
N MET A 149 -13.80 3.64 2.74
CA MET A 149 -13.86 2.19 2.90
C MET A 149 -14.75 1.82 4.09
N LEU A 150 -16.02 1.50 3.83
CA LEU A 150 -17.00 1.19 4.87
C LEU A 150 -16.65 -0.10 5.63
N GLY A 151 -16.36 0.05 6.92
CA GLY A 151 -15.95 -1.06 7.79
C GLY A 151 -14.45 -1.36 7.69
N GLY A 152 -13.64 -0.47 7.11
CA GLY A 152 -12.19 -0.64 6.97
C GLY A 152 -11.86 -1.90 6.18
N ALA A 153 -11.06 -2.81 6.75
CA ALA A 153 -10.65 -4.06 6.10
C ALA A 153 -11.82 -4.94 5.63
N LYS A 154 -13.01 -4.83 6.23
CA LYS A 154 -14.18 -5.58 5.74
C LYS A 154 -14.57 -5.23 4.31
N ALA A 155 -14.29 -4.01 3.84
CA ALA A 155 -14.58 -3.62 2.47
C ALA A 155 -13.78 -4.43 1.43
N ILE A 156 -12.67 -5.06 1.84
CA ILE A 156 -11.88 -5.97 0.98
C ILE A 156 -12.60 -7.31 0.79
N TYR A 157 -13.22 -7.82 1.85
CA TYR A 157 -13.90 -9.12 1.86
C TYR A 157 -15.39 -9.04 1.46
N GLU A 158 -15.96 -7.85 1.53
CA GLU A 158 -17.35 -7.55 1.20
C GLU A 158 -17.39 -6.43 0.14
N PRO A 159 -17.07 -6.72 -1.16
CA PRO A 159 -16.88 -5.72 -2.22
C PRO A 159 -18.05 -4.75 -2.40
N TRP A 160 -19.28 -5.21 -2.19
CA TRP A 160 -20.49 -4.39 -2.25
C TRP A 160 -20.43 -3.12 -1.37
N ARG A 161 -19.62 -3.11 -0.32
CA ARG A 161 -19.41 -1.92 0.53
C ARG A 161 -18.70 -0.80 -0.24
N ASN A 162 -17.77 -1.17 -1.12
CA ASN A 162 -17.08 -0.21 -2.00
C ASN A 162 -18.08 0.31 -3.05
N THR A 163 -18.90 -0.57 -3.65
CA THR A 163 -19.96 -0.18 -4.59
C THR A 163 -20.90 0.82 -3.95
N TYR A 164 -21.42 0.51 -2.76
CA TYR A 164 -22.28 1.40 -2.01
C TYR A 164 -21.61 2.75 -1.73
N ALA A 165 -20.39 2.74 -1.20
CA ALA A 165 -19.66 3.97 -0.85
C ALA A 165 -19.40 4.86 -2.07
N HIS A 166 -19.01 4.29 -3.22
CA HIS A 166 -18.80 5.03 -4.47
C HIS A 166 -20.10 5.64 -4.98
N LEU A 167 -21.19 4.87 -5.05
CA LEU A 167 -22.50 5.38 -5.52
C LEU A 167 -23.05 6.48 -4.61
N ILE A 168 -22.91 6.32 -3.28
CA ILE A 168 -23.32 7.34 -2.33
C ILE A 168 -22.47 8.61 -2.43
N ALA A 169 -21.18 8.48 -2.67
CA ALA A 169 -20.28 9.61 -2.86
C ALA A 169 -20.54 10.40 -4.16
N GLU A 170 -21.11 9.75 -5.18
CA GLU A 170 -21.43 10.39 -6.47
C GLU A 170 -22.82 11.03 -6.47
N MET A 171 -23.85 10.31 -6.05
CA MET A 171 -25.25 10.75 -6.21
C MET A 171 -26.06 10.75 -4.92
N GLY A 172 -25.59 10.12 -3.86
CA GLY A 172 -26.35 9.96 -2.62
C GLY A 172 -27.47 8.91 -2.70
N TRP A 173 -27.96 8.48 -1.54
CA TRP A 173 -28.95 7.40 -1.46
C TRP A 173 -30.31 7.76 -2.09
N VAL A 174 -30.78 8.98 -1.89
CA VAL A 174 -32.12 9.40 -2.38
C VAL A 174 -32.16 9.38 -3.91
N GLU A 175 -31.15 9.94 -4.55
CA GLU A 175 -31.07 9.96 -6.02
C GLU A 175 -30.88 8.56 -6.59
N LEU A 176 -30.00 7.75 -5.97
CA LEU A 176 -29.78 6.37 -6.36
C LEU A 176 -31.08 5.57 -6.30
N LYS A 177 -31.84 5.70 -5.23
CA LYS A 177 -33.12 4.99 -5.06
C LYS A 177 -34.15 5.44 -6.07
N ILE A 178 -34.34 6.75 -6.28
CA ILE A 178 -35.37 7.28 -7.21
C ILE A 178 -35.08 6.86 -8.65
N ASN A 179 -33.83 6.91 -9.08
CA ASN A 179 -33.47 6.69 -10.49
C ASN A 179 -33.22 5.21 -10.83
N TYR A 180 -32.93 4.37 -9.83
CA TYR A 180 -32.42 2.99 -10.06
C TYR A 180 -33.08 1.95 -9.13
N GLU A 181 -34.29 2.21 -8.63
CA GLU A 181 -35.03 1.32 -7.73
C GLU A 181 -35.19 -0.10 -8.29
N GLU A 182 -35.29 -0.23 -9.61
CA GLU A 182 -35.50 -1.53 -10.29
C GLU A 182 -34.23 -2.43 -10.24
N LEU A 183 -33.05 -1.86 -10.02
CA LEU A 183 -31.80 -2.63 -10.01
C LEU A 183 -31.73 -3.58 -8.81
N GLU A 184 -31.36 -4.83 -9.06
CA GLU A 184 -31.14 -5.84 -8.02
C GLU A 184 -30.12 -5.38 -6.97
N LEU A 185 -29.12 -4.58 -7.39
CA LEU A 185 -28.14 -3.99 -6.52
C LEU A 185 -28.77 -3.03 -5.49
N VAL A 186 -29.71 -2.18 -5.92
CA VAL A 186 -30.40 -1.25 -5.02
C VAL A 186 -31.28 -2.00 -4.03
N LYS A 187 -32.02 -3.02 -4.49
CA LYS A 187 -32.79 -3.92 -3.65
C LYS A 187 -31.90 -4.64 -2.62
N TYR A 188 -30.74 -5.11 -3.05
CA TYR A 188 -29.77 -5.73 -2.15
C TYR A 188 -29.28 -4.74 -1.08
N PHE A 189 -28.97 -3.50 -1.44
CA PHE A 189 -28.58 -2.49 -0.44
C PHE A 189 -29.68 -2.27 0.61
N GLU A 190 -30.96 -2.27 0.22
CA GLU A 190 -32.06 -2.11 1.15
C GLU A 190 -32.15 -3.23 2.20
N THR A 191 -31.59 -4.40 1.92
CA THR A 191 -31.50 -5.49 2.91
C THR A 191 -30.40 -5.29 3.93
N GLN A 192 -29.51 -4.30 3.71
CA GLN A 192 -28.36 -4.04 4.57
C GLN A 192 -28.69 -2.99 5.66
N ALA A 193 -27.84 -2.91 6.67
CA ALA A 193 -27.99 -1.95 7.77
C ALA A 193 -27.56 -0.52 7.35
N LEU A 194 -28.24 0.06 6.34
CA LEU A 194 -27.87 1.34 5.72
C LEU A 194 -27.78 2.50 6.70
N GLU A 195 -28.61 2.54 7.74
CA GLU A 195 -28.52 3.57 8.77
C GLU A 195 -27.16 3.55 9.47
N THR A 196 -26.65 2.35 9.77
CA THR A 196 -25.34 2.18 10.38
C THR A 196 -24.23 2.64 9.43
N TYR A 197 -24.27 2.23 8.16
CA TYR A 197 -23.25 2.62 7.17
C TYR A 197 -23.27 4.12 6.88
N ASN A 198 -24.45 4.73 6.79
CA ASN A 198 -24.59 6.18 6.63
C ASN A 198 -24.07 6.94 7.88
N ALA A 199 -24.30 6.39 9.08
CA ALA A 199 -23.73 6.94 10.30
C ALA A 199 -22.19 6.84 10.30
N MET A 200 -21.62 5.73 9.84
CA MET A 200 -20.17 5.56 9.68
C MET A 200 -19.58 6.58 8.72
N LEU A 201 -20.20 6.79 7.55
CA LEU A 201 -19.79 7.81 6.57
C LEU A 201 -19.84 9.21 7.17
N LYS A 202 -20.97 9.56 7.80
CA LYS A 202 -21.20 10.89 8.40
C LYS A 202 -20.20 11.20 9.52
N ASN A 203 -19.92 10.22 10.37
CA ASN A 203 -19.09 10.39 11.54
C ASN A 203 -17.60 10.07 11.27
N LYS A 204 -17.25 9.65 10.05
CA LYS A 204 -15.93 9.17 9.66
C LYS A 204 -15.38 8.07 10.60
N GLN A 205 -16.28 7.23 11.12
CA GLN A 205 -15.93 6.18 12.06
C GLN A 205 -15.83 4.83 11.33
N ASN A 206 -14.69 4.15 11.48
CA ASN A 206 -14.38 2.89 10.78
C ASN A 206 -14.67 2.95 9.26
N ALA A 207 -14.36 4.10 8.67
CA ALA A 207 -14.56 4.41 7.26
C ALA A 207 -13.38 5.25 6.75
N PRO A 208 -12.13 4.70 6.76
CA PRO A 208 -10.97 5.42 6.28
C PRO A 208 -11.14 5.82 4.81
N ILE A 209 -10.57 6.94 4.43
CA ILE A 209 -10.64 7.45 3.06
C ILE A 209 -9.54 6.80 2.24
N ALA A 210 -9.87 6.33 1.05
CA ALA A 210 -8.95 5.66 0.14
C ALA A 210 -9.12 6.11 -1.31
N SER A 211 -8.02 6.37 -1.99
CA SER A 211 -7.93 6.59 -3.45
C SER A 211 -7.65 5.27 -4.22
N SER A 212 -7.87 4.16 -3.58
CA SER A 212 -7.51 2.82 -4.03
C SER A 212 -8.12 2.42 -5.37
N CYS A 213 -7.27 2.09 -6.33
CA CYS A 213 -7.66 1.48 -7.59
C CYS A 213 -8.28 0.08 -7.36
N GLY A 214 -7.72 -0.70 -6.44
CA GLY A 214 -8.26 -2.02 -6.09
C GLY A 214 -9.69 -1.93 -5.56
N ARG A 215 -9.99 -0.93 -4.70
CA ARG A 215 -11.36 -0.72 -4.20
C ARG A 215 -12.32 -0.22 -5.27
N LEU A 216 -11.81 0.54 -6.26
CA LEU A 216 -12.61 0.93 -7.42
C LEU A 216 -12.97 -0.28 -8.28
N PHE A 217 -12.03 -1.21 -8.50
CA PHE A 217 -12.33 -2.48 -9.17
C PHE A 217 -13.35 -3.32 -8.42
N ASP A 218 -13.22 -3.45 -7.10
CA ASP A 218 -14.21 -4.13 -6.26
C ASP A 218 -15.60 -3.48 -6.36
N ALA A 219 -15.65 -2.16 -6.52
CA ALA A 219 -16.92 -1.44 -6.67
C ALA A 219 -17.58 -1.66 -8.03
N ALA A 220 -16.81 -2.00 -9.07
CA ALA A 220 -17.29 -2.21 -10.43
C ALA A 220 -17.58 -3.68 -10.76
N ALA A 221 -17.06 -4.64 -9.98
CA ALA A 221 -17.25 -6.08 -10.19
C ALA A 221 -18.61 -6.56 -9.67
#